data_6cbeddc5f1554ad7f59e324d755249d2
#
_entry.id   6cbeddc5f1554ad7f59e324d755249d2
#
_cell.length_a   1.000
_cell.length_b   1.000
_cell.length_c   1.000
_cell.angle_alpha   90.00
_cell.angle_beta   90.00
_cell.angle_gamma   90.00
#
_symmetry.space_group_name_H-M   'P 1'
#
loop_
_entity.id
_entity.type
_entity.pdbx_description
1 polymer ?
#
loop_
_entity_poly.entity_id
_entity_poly.type
_entity_poly.pdbx_seq_one_letter_code
_entity_poly.pdbx_strand_id
1 'polypeptide(L)'
;MGDYRKYHYSPRERIRYFAEAAVLILLVSDLFYDSWLALGLLAPFYPVYLKIRAKQLLQQQKQELCLQFKETILSVAAALNAGYSVENAWREAYAEMEQMYGADALMVQELRHLLAHLALNVPLEQLLQDFAVRSGMEDVNSFCQVFFYAKRSGGDFIGIIRKTAGQIGEKIELQRQLQADLAARRLESRIMNLMPMGILLYLQVTSPGYFDVLYGNVAGICIMSVCLIVYLTAYALSERMMGQILQI
;
A
#
# COMPACT_ATOMS: atom_id res chain seq x y z
N MET A 1 -19.68 0.43 4.77
CA MET A 1 -18.85 1.63 4.82
C MET A 1 -17.39 1.24 5.08
N GLY A 2 -16.47 1.56 4.18
CA GLY A 2 -15.09 1.08 4.28
C GLY A 2 -14.30 1.80 5.37
N ASP A 3 -13.72 1.05 6.30
CA ASP A 3 -12.65 1.56 7.16
C ASP A 3 -11.32 1.38 6.41
N TYR A 4 -10.78 2.48 5.88
CA TYR A 4 -9.52 2.49 5.12
C TYR A 4 -8.27 2.35 6.00
N ARG A 5 -8.43 2.10 7.30
CA ARG A 5 -7.33 1.83 8.23
C ARG A 5 -6.89 0.38 8.20
N LYS A 6 -7.74 -0.54 7.69
CA LYS A 6 -7.45 -1.97 7.61
C LYS A 6 -7.78 -2.50 6.22
N TYR A 7 -6.85 -3.24 5.65
CA TYR A 7 -7.10 -3.93 4.38
C TYR A 7 -7.91 -5.20 4.62
N HIS A 8 -9.02 -5.35 3.90
CA HIS A 8 -9.84 -6.55 3.92
C HIS A 8 -9.53 -7.39 2.68
N TYR A 9 -8.90 -8.53 2.90
CA TYR A 9 -8.59 -9.45 1.81
C TYR A 9 -9.85 -10.02 1.17
N SER A 10 -9.94 -9.97 -0.15
CA SER A 10 -10.89 -10.78 -0.90
C SER A 10 -10.55 -12.28 -0.74
N PRO A 11 -11.54 -13.20 -0.70
CA PRO A 11 -11.27 -14.65 -0.58
C PRO A 11 -10.36 -15.17 -1.69
N ARG A 12 -10.44 -14.61 -2.91
CA ARG A 12 -9.56 -14.97 -4.05
C ARG A 12 -8.12 -14.51 -3.83
N GLU A 13 -7.91 -13.33 -3.29
CA GLU A 13 -6.59 -12.80 -2.96
C GLU A 13 -5.92 -13.61 -1.85
N ARG A 14 -6.68 -14.02 -0.84
CA ARG A 14 -6.17 -14.87 0.25
C ARG A 14 -5.65 -16.20 -0.28
N ILE A 15 -6.36 -16.85 -1.22
CA ILE A 15 -5.93 -18.11 -1.86
C ILE A 15 -4.65 -17.89 -2.67
N ARG A 16 -4.57 -16.81 -3.44
CA ARG A 16 -3.39 -16.49 -4.25
C ARG A 16 -2.16 -16.26 -3.39
N TYR A 17 -2.27 -15.44 -2.34
CA TYR A 17 -1.14 -15.19 -1.43
C TYR A 17 -0.77 -16.42 -0.60
N PHE A 18 -1.73 -17.28 -0.31
CA PHE A 18 -1.45 -18.59 0.29
C PHE A 18 -0.62 -19.46 -0.66
N ALA A 19 -0.99 -19.55 -1.92
CA ALA A 19 -0.26 -20.30 -2.92
C ALA A 19 1.16 -19.73 -3.15
N GLU A 20 1.31 -18.41 -3.25
CA GLU A 20 2.62 -17.75 -3.38
C GLU A 20 3.53 -18.06 -2.16
N ALA A 21 2.99 -17.95 -0.96
CA ALA A 21 3.74 -18.27 0.27
C ALA A 21 4.09 -19.76 0.36
N ALA A 22 3.17 -20.66 -0.02
CA ALA A 22 3.41 -22.11 -0.01
C ALA A 22 4.52 -22.47 -0.99
N VAL A 23 4.53 -21.91 -2.20
CA VAL A 23 5.62 -22.14 -3.17
C VAL A 23 6.96 -21.67 -2.64
N LEU A 24 7.02 -20.49 -2.01
CA LEU A 24 8.26 -19.98 -1.41
C LEU A 24 8.75 -20.87 -0.27
N ILE A 25 7.85 -21.31 0.61
CA ILE A 25 8.18 -22.20 1.72
C ILE A 25 8.68 -23.56 1.21
N LEU A 26 8.03 -24.12 0.19
CA LEU A 26 8.44 -25.37 -0.45
C LEU A 26 9.85 -25.26 -1.05
N LEU A 27 10.11 -24.18 -1.78
CA LEU A 27 11.41 -23.92 -2.43
C LEU A 27 12.53 -23.76 -1.40
N VAL A 28 12.28 -23.03 -0.31
CA VAL A 28 13.27 -22.88 0.79
C VAL A 28 13.47 -24.19 1.54
N SER A 29 12.40 -24.97 1.75
CA SER A 29 12.47 -26.27 2.43
C SER A 29 13.31 -27.30 1.64
N ASP A 30 13.09 -27.36 0.33
CA ASP A 30 13.83 -28.24 -0.58
C ASP A 30 15.31 -27.82 -0.65
N LEU A 31 15.57 -26.52 -0.80
CA LEU A 31 16.92 -25.99 -1.01
C LEU A 31 17.83 -26.08 0.25
N PHE A 32 17.26 -25.95 1.46
CA PHE A 32 18.04 -25.90 2.70
C PHE A 32 18.06 -27.21 3.50
N TYR A 33 17.04 -28.05 3.36
CA TYR A 33 16.89 -29.21 4.23
C TYR A 33 16.65 -30.52 3.48
N ASP A 34 16.36 -30.49 2.17
CA ASP A 34 15.95 -31.69 1.40
C ASP A 34 14.97 -32.58 2.19
N SER A 35 14.07 -31.94 2.97
CA SER A 35 13.19 -32.63 3.91
C SER A 35 11.84 -31.93 4.05
N TRP A 36 10.78 -32.71 3.97
CA TRP A 36 9.41 -32.25 4.20
C TRP A 36 9.13 -31.78 5.65
N LEU A 37 9.95 -32.24 6.61
CA LEU A 37 9.84 -31.82 8.02
C LEU A 37 10.15 -30.33 8.22
N ALA A 38 10.94 -29.73 7.35
CA ALA A 38 11.26 -28.32 7.37
C ALA A 38 10.04 -27.43 7.06
N LEU A 39 9.02 -27.94 6.37
CA LEU A 39 7.75 -27.26 6.16
C LEU A 39 7.07 -26.86 7.48
N GLY A 40 7.12 -27.72 8.50
CA GLY A 40 6.59 -27.42 9.84
C GLY A 40 7.33 -26.28 10.54
N LEU A 41 8.65 -26.21 10.34
CA LEU A 41 9.50 -25.17 10.93
C LEU A 41 9.29 -23.79 10.26
N LEU A 42 8.96 -23.77 8.97
CA LEU A 42 8.76 -22.54 8.20
C LEU A 42 7.29 -22.03 8.23
N ALA A 43 6.34 -22.86 8.66
CA ALA A 43 4.92 -22.49 8.78
C ALA A 43 4.67 -21.17 9.56
N PRO A 44 5.37 -20.86 10.68
CA PRO A 44 5.16 -19.60 11.41
C PRO A 44 5.55 -18.34 10.63
N PHE A 45 6.27 -18.44 9.51
CA PHE A 45 6.58 -17.28 8.65
C PHE A 45 5.38 -16.83 7.80
N TYR A 46 4.39 -17.68 7.59
CA TYR A 46 3.20 -17.36 6.83
C TYR A 46 2.42 -16.13 7.36
N PRO A 47 2.08 -16.01 8.66
CA PRO A 47 1.37 -14.82 9.15
C PRO A 47 2.21 -13.53 9.05
N VAL A 48 3.53 -13.63 9.11
CA VAL A 48 4.42 -12.48 8.92
C VAL A 48 4.35 -11.99 7.47
N TYR A 49 4.42 -12.90 6.51
CA TYR A 49 4.27 -12.59 5.08
C TYR A 49 2.93 -11.90 4.78
N LEU A 50 1.81 -12.42 5.32
CA LEU A 50 0.49 -11.81 5.15
C LEU A 50 0.43 -10.39 5.73
N LYS A 51 1.02 -10.14 6.91
CA LYS A 51 1.06 -8.80 7.50
C LYS A 51 1.84 -7.80 6.63
N ILE A 52 2.96 -8.22 6.05
CA ILE A 52 3.76 -7.37 5.16
C ILE A 52 2.96 -7.05 3.90
N ARG A 53 2.31 -8.05 3.29
CA ARG A 53 1.47 -7.85 2.10
C ARG A 53 0.26 -6.97 2.39
N ALA A 54 -0.42 -7.16 3.53
CA ALA A 54 -1.53 -6.30 3.94
C ALA A 54 -1.11 -4.84 4.04
N LYS A 55 0.06 -4.57 4.62
CA LYS A 55 0.59 -3.20 4.74
C LYS A 55 0.87 -2.58 3.37
N GLN A 56 1.44 -3.35 2.43
CA GLN A 56 1.71 -2.88 1.07
C GLN A 56 0.42 -2.55 0.30
N LEU A 57 -0.57 -3.44 0.35
CA LEU A 57 -1.87 -3.24 -0.31
C LEU A 57 -2.64 -2.06 0.29
N LEU A 58 -2.62 -1.92 1.62
CA LEU A 58 -3.22 -0.78 2.29
C LEU A 58 -2.57 0.54 1.85
N GLN A 59 -1.26 0.56 1.68
CA GLN A 59 -0.53 1.74 1.25
C GLN A 59 -0.85 2.09 -0.21
N GLN A 60 -0.96 1.11 -1.09
CA GLN A 60 -1.41 1.31 -2.48
C GLN A 60 -2.84 1.86 -2.53
N GLN A 61 -3.76 1.29 -1.77
CA GLN A 61 -5.13 1.77 -1.67
C GLN A 61 -5.22 3.22 -1.18
N LYS A 62 -4.42 3.58 -0.18
CA LYS A 62 -4.36 4.96 0.31
C LYS A 62 -3.77 5.94 -0.71
N GLN A 63 -2.74 5.52 -1.44
CA GLN A 63 -2.16 6.35 -2.52
C GLN A 63 -3.16 6.60 -3.64
N GLU A 64 -3.90 5.56 -4.05
CA GLU A 64 -4.97 5.68 -5.05
C GLU A 64 -6.09 6.61 -4.57
N LEU A 65 -6.57 6.42 -3.33
CA LEU A 65 -7.57 7.28 -2.73
C LEU A 65 -7.10 8.74 -2.63
N CYS A 66 -5.83 8.98 -2.28
CA CYS A 66 -5.24 10.31 -2.19
C CYS A 66 -5.21 11.01 -3.56
N LEU A 67 -4.86 10.27 -4.62
CA LEU A 67 -4.87 10.77 -5.99
C LEU A 67 -6.30 11.15 -6.42
N GLN A 68 -7.26 10.24 -6.22
CA GLN A 68 -8.66 10.49 -6.55
C GLN A 68 -9.24 11.66 -5.73
N PHE A 69 -8.85 11.79 -4.47
CA PHE A 69 -9.23 12.90 -3.61
C PHE A 69 -8.70 14.25 -4.13
N LYS A 70 -7.43 14.29 -4.52
CA LYS A 70 -6.82 15.49 -5.14
C LYS A 70 -7.60 15.92 -6.38
N GLU A 71 -7.91 14.99 -7.29
CA GLU A 71 -8.69 15.32 -8.50
C GLU A 71 -10.11 15.79 -8.14
N THR A 72 -10.74 15.18 -7.13
CA THR A 72 -12.05 15.65 -6.60
C THR A 72 -11.98 17.08 -6.12
N ILE A 73 -10.95 17.47 -5.36
CA ILE A 73 -10.81 18.85 -4.86
C ILE A 73 -10.59 19.83 -6.00
N LEU A 74 -9.83 19.45 -7.03
CA LEU A 74 -9.63 20.28 -8.22
C LEU A 74 -10.94 20.49 -8.99
N SER A 75 -11.75 19.45 -9.16
CA SER A 75 -13.07 19.52 -9.77
C SER A 75 -14.01 20.43 -8.95
N VAL A 76 -14.05 20.26 -7.62
CA VAL A 76 -14.81 21.14 -6.72
C VAL A 76 -14.37 22.60 -6.88
N ALA A 77 -13.06 22.87 -6.92
CA ALA A 77 -12.54 24.22 -7.10
C ALA A 77 -12.91 24.82 -8.46
N ALA A 78 -12.90 24.00 -9.52
CA ALA A 78 -13.34 24.43 -10.86
C ALA A 78 -14.83 24.76 -10.89
N ALA A 79 -15.69 23.93 -10.31
CA ALA A 79 -17.13 24.17 -10.21
C ALA A 79 -17.44 25.43 -9.38
N LEU A 80 -16.77 25.63 -8.25
CA LEU A 80 -16.91 26.87 -7.45
C LEU A 80 -16.50 28.11 -8.24
N ASN A 81 -15.43 28.03 -9.02
CA ASN A 81 -14.98 29.13 -9.88
C ASN A 81 -15.96 29.43 -11.03
N ALA A 82 -16.72 28.43 -11.46
CA ALA A 82 -17.81 28.57 -12.41
C ALA A 82 -19.11 29.18 -11.79
N GLY A 83 -19.11 29.42 -10.46
CA GLY A 83 -20.22 30.05 -9.74
C GLY A 83 -21.21 29.04 -9.10
N TYR A 84 -20.92 27.77 -9.09
CA TYR A 84 -21.77 26.81 -8.39
C TYR A 84 -21.73 27.03 -6.86
N SER A 85 -22.84 26.72 -6.18
CA SER A 85 -22.84 26.64 -4.72
C SER A 85 -21.92 25.51 -4.24
N VAL A 86 -21.46 25.55 -2.97
CA VAL A 86 -20.56 24.56 -2.43
C VAL A 86 -21.14 23.14 -2.57
N GLU A 87 -22.41 22.97 -2.24
CA GLU A 87 -23.08 21.67 -2.33
C GLU A 87 -23.20 21.16 -3.77
N ASN A 88 -23.49 22.06 -4.71
CA ASN A 88 -23.57 21.73 -6.14
C ASN A 88 -22.18 21.44 -6.73
N ALA A 89 -21.13 22.11 -6.25
CA ALA A 89 -19.76 21.84 -6.67
C ALA A 89 -19.32 20.40 -6.32
N TRP A 90 -19.71 19.89 -5.15
CA TRP A 90 -19.45 18.48 -4.79
C TRP A 90 -20.29 17.51 -5.62
N ARG A 91 -21.49 17.89 -6.03
CA ARG A 91 -22.31 17.06 -6.92
C ARG A 91 -21.73 16.98 -8.33
N GLU A 92 -21.24 18.10 -8.85
CA GLU A 92 -20.55 18.15 -10.14
C GLU A 92 -19.26 17.33 -10.12
N ALA A 93 -18.47 17.47 -9.05
CA ALA A 93 -17.27 16.66 -8.85
C ALA A 93 -17.57 15.16 -8.79
N TYR A 94 -18.69 14.75 -8.19
CA TYR A 94 -19.11 13.35 -8.22
C TYR A 94 -19.33 12.85 -9.66
N ALA A 95 -20.07 13.60 -10.48
CA ALA A 95 -20.36 13.22 -11.85
C ALA A 95 -19.07 13.10 -12.70
N GLU A 96 -18.16 14.05 -12.55
CA GLU A 96 -16.87 14.02 -13.24
C GLU A 96 -16.01 12.84 -12.78
N MET A 97 -15.92 12.59 -11.47
CA MET A 97 -15.15 11.48 -10.92
C MET A 97 -15.72 10.12 -11.31
N GLU A 98 -17.06 9.98 -11.37
CA GLU A 98 -17.72 8.74 -11.82
C GLU A 98 -17.42 8.48 -13.30
N GLN A 99 -17.39 9.50 -14.13
CA GLN A 99 -17.02 9.39 -15.53
C GLN A 99 -15.55 9.04 -15.73
N MET A 100 -14.65 9.60 -14.91
CA MET A 100 -13.21 9.42 -15.03
C MET A 100 -12.72 8.06 -14.49
N TYR A 101 -13.23 7.63 -13.33
CA TYR A 101 -12.72 6.47 -12.59
C TYR A 101 -13.71 5.29 -12.51
N GLY A 102 -14.96 5.50 -12.94
CA GLY A 102 -16.02 4.49 -12.84
C GLY A 102 -16.69 4.43 -11.46
N ALA A 103 -17.87 3.82 -11.42
CA ALA A 103 -18.73 3.78 -10.25
C ALA A 103 -18.14 3.01 -9.04
N ASP A 104 -17.17 2.11 -9.28
CA ASP A 104 -16.54 1.27 -8.28
C ASP A 104 -15.30 1.91 -7.63
N ALA A 105 -14.87 3.06 -8.11
CA ALA A 105 -13.72 3.78 -7.57
C ALA A 105 -13.97 4.21 -6.11
N LEU A 106 -12.91 4.16 -5.30
CA LEU A 106 -13.00 4.41 -3.86
C LEU A 106 -13.58 5.79 -3.54
N MET A 107 -13.09 6.82 -4.21
CA MET A 107 -13.55 8.18 -3.97
C MET A 107 -14.98 8.40 -4.49
N VAL A 108 -15.36 7.75 -5.59
CA VAL A 108 -16.74 7.84 -6.13
C VAL A 108 -17.75 7.23 -5.15
N GLN A 109 -17.41 6.12 -4.51
CA GLN A 109 -18.24 5.52 -3.46
C GLN A 109 -18.39 6.46 -2.25
N GLU A 110 -17.30 7.12 -1.84
CA GLU A 110 -17.33 8.11 -0.75
C GLU A 110 -18.13 9.35 -1.12
N LEU A 111 -17.98 9.86 -2.34
CA LEU A 111 -18.77 10.99 -2.83
C LEU A 111 -20.26 10.65 -2.90
N ARG A 112 -20.62 9.45 -3.38
CA ARG A 112 -21.99 8.97 -3.38
C ARG A 112 -22.59 8.96 -1.97
N HIS A 113 -21.82 8.45 -1.00
CA HIS A 113 -22.22 8.45 0.41
C HIS A 113 -22.36 9.89 0.94
N LEU A 114 -21.41 10.77 0.66
CA LEU A 114 -21.43 12.17 1.06
C LEU A 114 -22.68 12.87 0.52
N LEU A 115 -22.97 12.73 -0.77
CA LEU A 115 -24.13 13.35 -1.40
C LEU A 115 -25.46 12.81 -0.88
N ALA A 116 -25.54 11.49 -0.58
CA ALA A 116 -26.74 10.90 0.01
C ALA A 116 -27.05 11.51 1.40
N HIS A 117 -26.04 11.75 2.22
CA HIS A 117 -26.23 12.35 3.55
C HIS A 117 -26.43 13.86 3.46
N LEU A 118 -25.81 14.54 2.49
CA LEU A 118 -26.05 15.93 2.21
C LEU A 118 -27.52 16.18 1.83
N ALA A 119 -28.13 15.27 1.06
CA ALA A 119 -29.55 15.31 0.74
C ALA A 119 -30.48 15.15 1.98
N LEU A 120 -29.95 14.58 3.06
CA LEU A 120 -30.62 14.49 4.37
C LEU A 120 -30.34 15.71 5.25
N ASN A 121 -29.80 16.80 4.70
CA ASN A 121 -29.42 18.03 5.38
C ASN A 121 -28.31 17.85 6.45
N VAL A 122 -27.48 16.80 6.35
CA VAL A 122 -26.29 16.68 7.20
C VAL A 122 -25.25 17.71 6.72
N PRO A 123 -24.67 18.52 7.61
CA PRO A 123 -23.68 19.54 7.23
C PRO A 123 -22.47 18.92 6.52
N LEU A 124 -22.06 19.50 5.40
CA LEU A 124 -20.91 19.05 4.61
C LEU A 124 -19.64 18.90 5.45
N GLU A 125 -19.44 19.81 6.38
CA GLU A 125 -18.31 19.82 7.30
C GLU A 125 -18.22 18.54 8.14
N GLN A 126 -19.35 18.07 8.64
CA GLN A 126 -19.40 16.82 9.42
C GLN A 126 -19.08 15.61 8.53
N LEU A 127 -19.58 15.59 7.29
CA LEU A 127 -19.34 14.53 6.33
C LEU A 127 -17.86 14.44 5.92
N LEU A 128 -17.25 15.60 5.67
CA LEU A 128 -15.82 15.68 5.36
C LEU A 128 -14.95 15.25 6.55
N GLN A 129 -15.32 15.68 7.77
CA GLN A 129 -14.60 15.26 8.98
C GLN A 129 -14.72 13.76 9.23
N ASP A 130 -15.90 13.16 9.03
CA ASP A 130 -16.11 11.73 9.12
C ASP A 130 -15.25 10.97 8.09
N PHE A 131 -15.19 11.46 6.87
CA PHE A 131 -14.30 10.91 5.83
C PHE A 131 -12.83 11.02 6.22
N ALA A 132 -12.38 12.15 6.77
CA ALA A 132 -11.01 12.33 7.24
C ALA A 132 -10.64 11.31 8.33
N VAL A 133 -11.54 11.07 9.29
CA VAL A 133 -11.34 10.07 10.35
C VAL A 133 -11.29 8.65 9.80
N ARG A 134 -12.16 8.30 8.87
CA ARG A 134 -12.23 6.94 8.26
C ARG A 134 -11.08 6.66 7.30
N SER A 135 -10.66 7.65 6.52
CA SER A 135 -9.53 7.53 5.60
C SER A 135 -8.22 7.35 6.36
N GLY A 136 -8.08 8.00 7.53
CA GLY A 136 -6.86 8.03 8.30
C GLY A 136 -5.69 8.63 7.52
N MET A 137 -5.98 9.53 6.57
CA MET A 137 -5.00 10.25 5.75
C MET A 137 -4.83 11.67 6.27
N GLU A 138 -3.58 12.07 6.48
CA GLU A 138 -3.23 13.41 6.97
C GLU A 138 -3.63 14.50 5.98
N ASP A 139 -3.48 14.23 4.68
CA ASP A 139 -3.81 15.18 3.62
C ASP A 139 -5.30 15.51 3.58
N VAL A 140 -6.18 14.51 3.78
CA VAL A 140 -7.63 14.72 3.89
C VAL A 140 -7.97 15.50 5.14
N ASN A 141 -7.35 15.18 6.28
CA ASN A 141 -7.59 15.89 7.53
C ASN A 141 -7.14 17.36 7.45
N SER A 142 -5.98 17.62 6.88
CA SER A 142 -5.46 18.97 6.64
C SER A 142 -6.38 19.76 5.71
N PHE A 143 -6.84 19.13 4.62
CA PHE A 143 -7.83 19.75 3.74
C PHE A 143 -9.11 20.14 4.49
N CYS A 144 -9.66 19.23 5.32
CA CYS A 144 -10.88 19.52 6.08
C CYS A 144 -10.71 20.73 7.00
N GLN A 145 -9.59 20.81 7.70
CA GLN A 145 -9.29 21.94 8.59
C GLN A 145 -9.22 23.26 7.80
N VAL A 146 -8.50 23.26 6.67
CA VAL A 146 -8.37 24.42 5.79
C VAL A 146 -9.72 24.80 5.20
N PHE A 147 -10.52 23.83 4.75
CA PHE A 147 -11.85 24.04 4.21
C PHE A 147 -12.79 24.71 5.22
N PHE A 148 -12.81 24.23 6.47
CA PHE A 148 -13.64 24.81 7.54
C PHE A 148 -13.23 26.25 7.85
N TYR A 149 -11.92 26.48 7.95
CA TYR A 149 -11.40 27.80 8.21
C TYR A 149 -11.73 28.78 7.08
N ALA A 150 -11.48 28.38 5.85
CA ALA A 150 -11.72 29.20 4.66
C ALA A 150 -13.22 29.53 4.48
N LYS A 151 -14.12 28.56 4.70
CA LYS A 151 -15.57 28.79 4.62
C LYS A 151 -16.07 29.78 5.67
N ARG A 152 -15.44 29.83 6.86
CA ARG A 152 -15.82 30.74 7.95
C ARG A 152 -15.24 32.14 7.79
N SER A 153 -14.03 32.26 7.25
CA SER A 153 -13.33 33.55 7.17
C SER A 153 -13.82 34.44 6.03
N GLY A 154 -14.61 33.91 5.09
CA GLY A 154 -15.19 34.69 3.98
C GLY A 154 -14.17 35.26 2.99
N GLY A 155 -12.91 34.81 3.03
CA GLY A 155 -11.84 35.22 2.14
C GLY A 155 -11.89 34.50 0.78
N ASP A 156 -10.74 34.44 0.08
CA ASP A 156 -10.59 33.72 -1.18
C ASP A 156 -10.67 32.21 -0.99
N PHE A 157 -11.88 31.73 -0.74
CA PHE A 157 -12.20 30.32 -0.50
C PHE A 157 -11.73 29.42 -1.65
N ILE A 158 -11.96 29.85 -2.90
CA ILE A 158 -11.61 29.07 -4.10
C ILE A 158 -10.09 28.98 -4.26
N GLY A 159 -9.38 30.09 -4.07
CA GLY A 159 -7.92 30.13 -4.14
C GLY A 159 -7.27 29.26 -3.07
N ILE A 160 -7.82 29.24 -1.85
CA ILE A 160 -7.34 28.39 -0.75
C ILE A 160 -7.52 26.90 -1.09
N ILE A 161 -8.70 26.49 -1.60
CA ILE A 161 -8.96 25.10 -2.01
C ILE A 161 -8.00 24.70 -3.12
N ARG A 162 -7.83 25.52 -4.16
CA ARG A 162 -6.91 25.26 -5.27
C ARG A 162 -5.47 25.12 -4.81
N LYS A 163 -5.02 26.02 -3.92
CA LYS A 163 -3.68 25.95 -3.35
C LYS A 163 -3.45 24.66 -2.57
N THR A 164 -4.42 24.24 -1.76
CA THR A 164 -4.34 22.99 -0.99
C THR A 164 -4.29 21.78 -1.91
N ALA A 165 -5.11 21.75 -2.97
CA ALA A 165 -5.05 20.68 -3.97
C ALA A 165 -3.69 20.63 -4.69
N GLY A 166 -3.10 21.79 -5.00
CA GLY A 166 -1.77 21.93 -5.57
C GLY A 166 -0.70 21.33 -4.65
N GLN A 167 -0.73 21.66 -3.36
CA GLN A 167 0.22 21.11 -2.36
C GLN A 167 0.12 19.57 -2.25
N ILE A 168 -1.10 19.02 -2.25
CA ILE A 168 -1.31 17.58 -2.29
C ILE A 168 -0.74 16.99 -3.58
N GLY A 169 -0.93 17.66 -4.72
CA GLY A 169 -0.39 17.25 -6.01
C GLY A 169 1.14 17.22 -6.04
N GLU A 170 1.79 18.26 -5.53
CA GLU A 170 3.25 18.34 -5.42
C GLU A 170 3.79 17.21 -4.53
N LYS A 171 3.14 16.93 -3.41
CA LYS A 171 3.51 15.83 -2.52
C LYS A 171 3.40 14.47 -3.22
N ILE A 172 2.31 14.22 -3.96
CA ILE A 172 2.12 12.99 -4.73
C ILE A 172 3.20 12.84 -5.80
N GLU A 173 3.51 13.92 -6.51
CA GLU A 173 4.53 13.92 -7.56
C GLU A 173 5.93 13.66 -6.99
N LEU A 174 6.28 14.31 -5.88
CA LEU A 174 7.53 14.05 -5.17
C LEU A 174 7.64 12.59 -4.73
N GLN A 175 6.56 12.01 -4.18
CA GLN A 175 6.52 10.60 -3.80
C GLN A 175 6.72 9.67 -5.00
N ARG A 176 6.13 9.99 -6.16
CA ARG A 176 6.33 9.23 -7.41
C ARG A 176 7.79 9.29 -7.89
N GLN A 177 8.40 10.47 -7.87
CA GLN A 177 9.80 10.65 -8.26
C GLN A 177 10.73 9.84 -7.34
N LEU A 178 10.53 9.92 -6.03
CA LEU A 178 11.27 9.12 -5.05
C LEU A 178 11.10 7.61 -5.30
N GLN A 179 9.88 7.16 -5.63
CA GLN A 179 9.64 5.75 -5.95
C GLN A 179 10.35 5.33 -7.25
N ALA A 180 10.39 6.19 -8.26
CA ALA A 180 11.10 5.93 -9.51
C ALA A 180 12.61 5.85 -9.29
N ASP A 181 13.19 6.78 -8.55
CA ASP A 181 14.63 6.79 -8.23
C ASP A 181 15.05 5.57 -7.41
N LEU A 182 14.19 5.11 -6.53
CA LEU A 182 14.43 3.92 -5.72
C LEU A 182 14.14 2.61 -6.44
N ALA A 183 13.44 2.62 -7.59
CA ALA A 183 13.08 1.40 -8.30
C ALA A 183 14.31 0.61 -8.76
N ALA A 184 15.33 1.28 -9.27
CA ALA A 184 16.59 0.66 -9.67
C ALA A 184 17.31 0.01 -8.48
N ARG A 185 17.42 0.71 -7.36
CA ARG A 185 18.03 0.20 -6.13
C ARG A 185 17.26 -0.98 -5.54
N ARG A 186 15.92 -0.98 -5.65
CA ARG A 186 15.08 -2.11 -5.24
C ARG A 186 15.31 -3.35 -6.09
N LEU A 187 15.48 -3.17 -7.41
CA LEU A 187 15.79 -4.27 -8.31
C LEU A 187 17.17 -4.86 -7.97
N GLU A 188 18.18 -4.02 -7.78
CA GLU A 188 19.52 -4.44 -7.36
C GLU A 188 19.48 -5.22 -6.06
N SER A 189 18.82 -4.69 -5.02
CA SER A 189 18.66 -5.37 -3.74
C SER A 189 17.93 -6.73 -3.88
N ARG A 190 16.91 -6.83 -4.74
CA ARG A 190 16.23 -8.10 -5.01
C ARG A 190 17.14 -9.11 -5.68
N ILE A 191 17.94 -8.69 -6.66
CA ILE A 191 18.92 -9.55 -7.32
C ILE A 191 19.95 -10.04 -6.32
N MET A 192 20.52 -9.15 -5.50
CA MET A 192 21.49 -9.51 -4.46
C MET A 192 20.91 -10.50 -3.44
N ASN A 193 19.66 -10.28 -3.03
CA ASN A 193 18.97 -11.19 -2.11
C ASN A 193 18.65 -12.56 -2.75
N LEU A 194 18.43 -12.61 -4.06
CA LEU A 194 18.13 -13.87 -4.77
C LEU A 194 19.41 -14.68 -5.08
N MET A 195 20.58 -14.03 -5.16
CA MET A 195 21.85 -14.68 -5.53
C MET A 195 22.21 -15.91 -4.68
N PRO A 196 22.15 -15.87 -3.33
CA PRO A 196 22.50 -17.04 -2.52
C PRO A 196 21.61 -18.26 -2.82
N MET A 197 20.30 -18.02 -3.03
CA MET A 197 19.37 -19.08 -3.43
C MET A 197 19.72 -19.64 -4.81
N GLY A 198 20.05 -18.76 -5.77
CA GLY A 198 20.45 -19.16 -7.11
C GLY A 198 21.73 -20.00 -7.11
N ILE A 199 22.71 -19.66 -6.26
CA ILE A 199 23.96 -20.43 -6.12
C ILE A 199 23.69 -21.82 -5.53
N LEU A 200 22.87 -21.92 -4.48
CA LEU A 200 22.49 -23.20 -3.89
C LEU A 200 21.79 -24.10 -4.90
N LEU A 201 20.80 -23.56 -5.62
CA LEU A 201 20.07 -24.27 -6.66
C LEU A 201 21.00 -24.73 -7.79
N TYR A 202 21.92 -23.87 -8.24
CA TYR A 202 22.91 -24.23 -9.25
C TYR A 202 23.80 -25.41 -8.80
N LEU A 203 24.31 -25.36 -7.56
CA LEU A 203 25.15 -26.44 -7.01
C LEU A 203 24.36 -27.73 -6.84
N GLN A 204 23.10 -27.67 -6.42
CA GLN A 204 22.25 -28.85 -6.27
C GLN A 204 22.00 -29.56 -7.62
N VAL A 205 21.80 -28.77 -8.70
CA VAL A 205 21.57 -29.32 -10.04
C VAL A 205 22.88 -29.83 -10.70
N THR A 206 23.99 -29.07 -10.52
CA THR A 206 25.25 -29.35 -11.23
C THR A 206 26.08 -30.43 -10.55
N SER A 207 25.96 -30.54 -9.23
CA SER A 207 26.76 -31.49 -8.41
C SER A 207 25.84 -32.24 -7.44
N PRO A 208 25.03 -33.20 -7.93
CA PRO A 208 24.19 -34.05 -7.08
C PRO A 208 25.04 -34.76 -6.04
N GLY A 209 24.62 -34.71 -4.77
CA GLY A 209 25.35 -35.31 -3.67
C GLY A 209 26.37 -34.42 -2.95
N TYR A 210 26.64 -33.20 -3.46
CA TYR A 210 27.54 -32.25 -2.79
C TYR A 210 27.07 -31.86 -1.39
N PHE A 211 25.76 -31.76 -1.21
CA PHE A 211 25.14 -31.42 0.06
C PHE A 211 24.70 -32.63 0.91
N ASP A 212 24.83 -33.86 0.44
CA ASP A 212 24.39 -35.06 1.18
C ASP A 212 25.04 -35.15 2.57
N VAL A 213 26.30 -34.71 2.68
CA VAL A 213 27.02 -34.64 3.96
C VAL A 213 26.40 -33.61 4.93
N LEU A 214 25.77 -32.56 4.39
CA LEU A 214 25.13 -31.55 5.21
C LEU A 214 23.67 -31.92 5.56
N TYR A 215 22.96 -32.61 4.67
CA TYR A 215 21.55 -32.95 4.88
C TYR A 215 21.34 -34.20 5.77
N GLY A 216 22.30 -35.09 5.84
CA GLY A 216 22.23 -36.34 6.62
C GLY A 216 22.69 -36.28 8.08
N ASN A 217 23.29 -35.18 8.53
CA ASN A 217 23.91 -35.04 9.85
C ASN A 217 23.28 -33.90 10.69
N VAL A 218 23.13 -34.14 12.00
CA VAL A 218 22.63 -33.13 12.96
C VAL A 218 23.50 -31.86 12.93
N ALA A 219 24.82 -32.00 12.80
CA ALA A 219 25.74 -30.87 12.67
C ALA A 219 25.47 -30.05 11.40
N GLY A 220 25.21 -30.73 10.26
CA GLY A 220 24.87 -30.05 9.00
C GLY A 220 23.54 -29.32 9.07
N ILE A 221 22.52 -29.91 9.68
CA ILE A 221 21.21 -29.25 9.90
C ILE A 221 21.38 -27.98 10.76
N CYS A 222 22.22 -28.04 11.83
CA CYS A 222 22.52 -26.86 12.64
C CYS A 222 23.21 -25.76 11.82
N ILE A 223 24.19 -26.08 11.00
CA ILE A 223 24.90 -25.12 10.14
C ILE A 223 23.93 -24.49 9.14
N MET A 224 23.10 -25.27 8.43
CA MET A 224 22.13 -24.78 7.46
C MET A 224 21.06 -23.91 8.12
N SER A 225 20.64 -24.26 9.35
CA SER A 225 19.70 -23.44 10.12
C SER A 225 20.31 -22.08 10.50
N VAL A 226 21.57 -22.03 10.93
CA VAL A 226 22.27 -20.77 11.21
C VAL A 226 22.40 -19.94 9.93
N CYS A 227 22.81 -20.54 8.82
CA CYS A 227 22.87 -19.82 7.53
C CYS A 227 21.51 -19.27 7.10
N LEU A 228 20.42 -20.02 7.27
CA LEU A 228 19.07 -19.58 6.97
C LEU A 228 18.65 -18.40 7.87
N ILE A 229 18.95 -18.46 9.17
CA ILE A 229 18.65 -17.37 10.11
C ILE A 229 19.43 -16.11 9.72
N VAL A 230 20.70 -16.21 9.41
CA VAL A 230 21.53 -15.07 8.94
C VAL A 230 20.95 -14.50 7.66
N TYR A 231 20.58 -15.34 6.70
CA TYR A 231 19.96 -14.92 5.45
C TYR A 231 18.63 -14.18 5.68
N LEU A 232 17.73 -14.76 6.49
CA LEU A 232 16.43 -14.14 6.80
C LEU A 232 16.58 -12.82 7.56
N THR A 233 17.54 -12.71 8.48
CA THR A 233 17.81 -11.45 9.18
C THR A 233 18.38 -10.39 8.25
N ALA A 234 19.29 -10.74 7.37
CA ALA A 234 19.83 -9.84 6.34
C ALA A 234 18.73 -9.36 5.37
N TYR A 235 17.87 -10.27 4.92
CA TYR A 235 16.71 -9.96 4.09
C TYR A 235 15.75 -8.99 4.79
N ALA A 236 15.39 -9.30 6.04
CA ALA A 236 14.49 -8.44 6.83
C ALA A 236 15.09 -7.05 7.09
N LEU A 237 16.41 -6.95 7.29
CA LEU A 237 17.12 -5.69 7.45
C LEU A 237 17.11 -4.87 6.15
N SER A 238 17.40 -5.51 5.02
CA SER A 238 17.34 -4.90 3.68
C SER A 238 15.95 -4.31 3.38
N GLU A 239 14.88 -5.09 3.63
CA GLU A 239 13.49 -4.64 3.44
C GLU A 239 13.13 -3.49 4.40
N ARG A 240 13.58 -3.51 5.64
CA ARG A 240 13.34 -2.42 6.61
C ARG A 240 14.02 -1.12 6.18
N MET A 241 15.28 -1.19 5.79
CA MET A 241 16.04 -0.02 5.34
C MET A 241 15.37 0.61 4.10
N MET A 242 14.95 -0.21 3.14
CA MET A 242 14.27 0.25 1.93
C MET A 242 12.88 0.83 2.24
N GLY A 243 12.17 0.26 3.22
CA GLY A 243 10.84 0.72 3.64
C GLY A 243 10.84 2.04 4.42
N GLN A 244 11.91 2.35 5.16
CA GLN A 244 12.02 3.60 5.92
C GLN A 244 12.20 4.82 5.02
N ILE A 245 12.90 4.68 3.90
CA ILE A 245 13.12 5.78 2.93
C ILE A 245 11.81 6.25 2.28
N LEU A 246 10.77 5.42 2.28
CA LEU A 246 9.47 5.71 1.67
C LEU A 246 8.42 6.27 2.65
N GLN A 247 8.74 6.40 3.91
CA GLN A 247 7.83 6.92 4.95
C GLN A 247 8.09 8.40 5.28
N ILE A 248 9.01 9.04 4.56
CA ILE A 248 9.24 10.49 4.56
C ILE A 248 8.32 11.13 3.52
#